data_aa55bee0870f91232aa746cb447ca8f1
#
_entry.id   aa55bee0870f91232aa746cb447ca8f1
#
_cell.length_a   1.000
_cell.length_b   1.000
_cell.length_c   1.000
_cell.angle_alpha   90.00
_cell.angle_beta   90.00
_cell.angle_gamma   90.00
#
_symmetry.space_group_name_H-M   'P 1'
#
loop_
_entity.id
_entity.type
_entity.pdbx_description
1 polymer ?
#
loop_
_entity_poly.entity_id
_entity_poly.type
_entity_poly.pdbx_seq_one_letter_code
_entity_poly.pdbx_strand_id
1 'polypeptide(L)'
;MNIKKSLVIAFSAYGCFLFGQEKTIDTVYIFDSQMSRVKRFHRVNAISTEDIRKNSSSLSELLRFQSPVYIKENGRGAVSSPSFRGTSAGHTAVVWNGININSNFLGQADLNNIPLFGYDRLEVKSGGGSVQYGSSAIGGSIHLNDQLEFGKGFQGSLYSEAASFGTYINFAKAGFSNDRFSFKASANYSISQNDYEVKEKEYINRNGRYYNTTFNLGTSYKLSSHHIISWQSQMFDASQRYPIFVENGNKTKYNAQTLRSLVAWDFRQSSFTNSLKAAYTEDNFQYFGDIDQPKTSGADGKNYIIKNDLNYFITPKINVNAIGEFQVNTAEGYQSGLGSIRRNMGSVAGLLRYFPTEDLRFEAGVKKDFVEDITSPVLFSFSGKWNAVKWYSTGMNVSRNFRIPSFNDLYWKQGGNTNLVPETSLNVDMDHEFRFGSLKLTLSPYFMHIKNYISWLPTPYGYWAVFNTYRVDSYGLESQVTYEKQFGKHGLKLNGGYTYARSINKQTDKQMVYVPIHKAVANIDYRYDFLRVYVQGLFNGLTYTTTDEKKADALDPYFVLNAGVSGTLNKKYTLGLKVNNITDTVYETVSYYPMPKRNYSIYATINF
;
A
#
# COMPACT_ATOMS: atom_id res chain seq x y z
N MET A 1 10.47 9.94 40.80
CA MET A 1 10.30 11.39 41.03
C MET A 1 9.60 11.98 39.84
N ASN A 2 8.36 12.35 40.01
CA ASN A 2 7.44 12.85 38.98
C ASN A 2 7.86 14.23 38.46
N ILE A 3 7.91 14.40 37.15
CA ILE A 3 7.76 15.75 36.58
C ILE A 3 6.83 15.65 35.37
N LYS A 4 5.53 15.92 35.60
CA LYS A 4 4.59 16.37 34.60
C LYS A 4 4.84 17.85 34.33
N LYS A 5 5.14 18.27 33.14
CA LYS A 5 5.03 19.66 32.72
C LYS A 5 4.18 19.74 31.47
N SER A 6 2.97 20.24 31.67
CA SER A 6 2.02 20.65 30.61
C SER A 6 2.57 21.89 29.94
N LEU A 7 2.74 21.85 28.62
CA LEU A 7 3.02 23.02 27.80
C LEU A 7 1.71 23.44 27.12
N VAL A 8 1.06 24.48 27.64
CA VAL A 8 -0.04 25.20 26.99
C VAL A 8 0.59 26.28 26.14
N ILE A 9 0.50 26.17 24.81
CA ILE A 9 0.87 27.26 23.88
C ILE A 9 -0.43 27.92 23.42
N ALA A 10 -0.67 29.12 23.90
CA ALA A 10 -1.72 30.01 23.41
C ALA A 10 -1.24 30.67 22.10
N PHE A 11 -1.92 30.35 20.99
CA PHE A 11 -1.75 31.06 19.73
C PHE A 11 -2.72 32.25 19.66
N SER A 12 -2.21 33.45 19.75
CA SER A 12 -2.96 34.66 19.45
C SER A 12 -2.98 34.89 17.92
N ALA A 13 -4.17 34.72 17.33
CA ALA A 13 -4.40 34.99 15.93
C ALA A 13 -4.56 36.50 15.69
N TYR A 14 -3.59 37.14 15.06
CA TYR A 14 -3.79 38.44 14.39
C TYR A 14 -4.18 38.19 12.92
N GLY A 15 -5.42 38.48 12.59
CA GLY A 15 -5.92 38.42 11.22
C GLY A 15 -5.45 39.58 10.37
N CYS A 16 -4.69 39.32 9.32
CA CYS A 16 -4.48 40.25 8.21
C CYS A 16 -5.26 39.75 6.99
N PHE A 17 -6.34 40.43 6.64
CA PHE A 17 -7.03 40.25 5.37
C PHE A 17 -6.23 40.97 4.27
N LEU A 18 -5.62 40.21 3.37
CA LEU A 18 -5.09 40.74 2.12
C LEU A 18 -5.90 40.14 0.96
N PHE A 19 -6.58 41.03 0.23
CA PHE A 19 -7.21 40.72 -1.06
C PHE A 19 -6.09 40.51 -2.10
N GLY A 20 -5.87 39.27 -2.56
CA GLY A 20 -4.94 38.94 -3.62
C GLY A 20 -5.69 38.65 -4.93
N GLN A 21 -5.24 39.24 -6.02
CA GLN A 21 -5.70 38.92 -7.39
C GLN A 21 -5.36 37.47 -7.72
N GLU A 22 -6.32 36.73 -8.27
CA GLU A 22 -6.10 35.38 -8.82
C GLU A 22 -5.16 35.45 -10.03
N LYS A 23 -3.91 35.15 -9.80
CA LYS A 23 -2.97 34.82 -10.86
C LYS A 23 -2.95 33.30 -10.96
N THR A 24 -3.42 32.72 -12.06
CA THR A 24 -3.28 31.28 -12.33
C THR A 24 -1.80 30.93 -12.43
N ILE A 25 -1.24 30.47 -11.33
CA ILE A 25 0.13 29.98 -11.27
C ILE A 25 0.05 28.49 -11.53
N ASP A 26 0.83 27.98 -12.48
CA ASP A 26 0.99 26.54 -12.70
C ASP A 26 1.34 25.86 -11.37
N THR A 27 0.41 25.03 -10.87
CA THR A 27 0.56 24.35 -9.61
C THR A 27 1.70 23.33 -9.72
N VAL A 28 2.83 23.63 -9.09
CA VAL A 28 3.98 22.71 -9.05
C VAL A 28 3.71 21.69 -7.96
N TYR A 29 3.49 20.44 -8.38
CA TYR A 29 3.33 19.31 -7.48
C TYR A 29 4.67 18.64 -7.22
N ILE A 30 5.01 18.42 -5.96
CA ILE A 30 6.17 17.63 -5.54
C ILE A 30 5.64 16.25 -5.14
N PHE A 31 5.92 15.25 -5.96
CA PHE A 31 5.54 13.87 -5.73
C PHE A 31 6.54 12.93 -6.42
N ASP A 32 6.41 11.62 -6.22
CA ASP A 32 7.25 10.62 -6.87
C ASP A 32 7.23 10.77 -8.40
N SER A 33 8.30 11.35 -8.95
CA SER A 33 8.45 11.57 -10.38
C SER A 33 8.52 10.26 -11.17
N GLN A 34 8.97 9.16 -10.56
CA GLN A 34 9.02 7.84 -11.18
C GLN A 34 7.62 7.31 -11.47
N MET A 35 6.67 7.44 -10.52
CA MET A 35 5.30 6.98 -10.73
C MET A 35 4.62 7.72 -11.89
N SER A 36 4.88 9.00 -12.07
CA SER A 36 4.35 9.76 -13.22
C SER A 36 4.87 9.21 -14.56
N ARG A 37 6.11 8.76 -14.60
CA ARG A 37 6.71 8.14 -15.78
C ARG A 37 6.15 6.73 -16.00
N VAL A 38 6.04 5.92 -14.93
CA VAL A 38 5.50 4.56 -14.95
C VAL A 38 4.08 4.51 -15.52
N LYS A 39 3.21 5.45 -15.16
CA LYS A 39 1.83 5.55 -15.68
C LYS A 39 1.74 5.69 -17.20
N ARG A 40 2.80 6.13 -17.87
CA ARG A 40 2.81 6.22 -19.34
C ARG A 40 2.86 4.85 -20.02
N PHE A 41 3.40 3.84 -19.32
CA PHE A 41 3.64 2.49 -19.85
C PHE A 41 2.78 1.43 -19.17
N HIS A 42 2.53 1.58 -17.87
CA HIS A 42 1.86 0.60 -17.04
C HIS A 42 0.50 1.08 -16.58
N ARG A 43 -0.37 0.12 -16.33
CA ARG A 43 -1.63 0.37 -15.65
C ARG A 43 -1.37 0.64 -14.16
N VAL A 44 -1.93 1.72 -13.66
CA VAL A 44 -1.88 2.10 -12.24
C VAL A 44 -3.29 2.49 -11.79
N ASN A 45 -3.77 1.88 -10.73
CA ASN A 45 -5.05 2.22 -10.10
C ASN A 45 -4.82 3.31 -9.06
N ALA A 46 -5.34 4.49 -9.29
CA ALA A 46 -5.38 5.57 -8.30
C ALA A 46 -6.65 5.42 -7.44
N ILE A 47 -6.49 5.53 -6.14
CA ILE A 47 -7.59 5.46 -5.16
C ILE A 47 -7.90 6.88 -4.70
N SER A 48 -9.17 7.25 -4.74
CA SER A 48 -9.62 8.61 -4.42
C SER A 48 -9.81 8.80 -2.91
N THR A 49 -9.77 10.06 -2.44
CA THR A 49 -10.12 10.40 -1.05
C THR A 49 -11.51 9.93 -0.66
N GLU A 50 -12.44 9.88 -1.61
CA GLU A 50 -13.81 9.41 -1.37
C GLU A 50 -13.85 7.90 -1.16
N ASP A 51 -13.01 7.13 -1.87
CA ASP A 51 -12.89 5.69 -1.64
C ASP A 51 -12.24 5.40 -0.27
N ILE A 52 -11.35 6.27 0.20
CA ILE A 52 -10.80 6.24 1.56
C ILE A 52 -11.92 6.42 2.59
N ARG A 53 -12.81 7.40 2.42
CA ARG A 53 -13.93 7.64 3.35
C ARG A 53 -14.91 6.47 3.44
N LYS A 54 -15.13 5.75 2.35
CA LYS A 54 -15.98 4.53 2.35
C LYS A 54 -15.38 3.41 3.18
N ASN A 55 -14.04 3.29 3.19
CA ASN A 55 -13.28 2.19 3.79
C ASN A 55 -12.27 2.74 4.82
N SER A 56 -12.77 3.55 5.74
CA SER A 56 -11.95 4.37 6.65
C SER A 56 -11.25 3.60 7.76
N SER A 57 -11.59 2.32 7.98
CA SER A 57 -11.08 1.57 9.11
C SER A 57 -9.58 1.22 8.96
N SER A 58 -9.14 0.85 7.76
CA SER A 58 -7.74 0.49 7.50
C SER A 58 -7.38 0.51 6.01
N LEU A 59 -6.08 0.53 5.72
CA LEU A 59 -5.57 0.36 4.35
C LEU A 59 -5.93 -1.04 3.80
N SER A 60 -5.99 -2.05 4.65
CA SER A 60 -6.42 -3.41 4.31
C SER A 60 -7.84 -3.44 3.78
N GLU A 61 -8.78 -2.81 4.48
CA GLU A 61 -10.17 -2.75 4.04
C GLU A 61 -10.32 -1.98 2.74
N LEU A 62 -9.65 -0.84 2.63
CA LEU A 62 -9.65 -0.05 1.40
C LEU A 62 -9.19 -0.86 0.19
N LEU A 63 -8.04 -1.53 0.27
CA LEU A 63 -7.49 -2.32 -0.83
C LEU A 63 -8.34 -3.55 -1.14
N ARG A 64 -8.99 -4.15 -0.12
CA ARG A 64 -9.88 -5.30 -0.29
C ARG A 64 -11.04 -4.99 -1.22
N PHE A 65 -11.65 -3.80 -1.13
CA PHE A 65 -12.80 -3.38 -1.92
C PHE A 65 -12.45 -2.56 -3.18
N GLN A 66 -11.26 -1.94 -3.24
CA GLN A 66 -10.91 -0.99 -4.32
C GLN A 66 -9.81 -1.51 -5.27
N SER A 67 -9.31 -2.73 -5.05
CA SER A 67 -8.18 -3.22 -5.84
C SER A 67 -8.29 -4.73 -6.16
N PRO A 68 -7.53 -5.24 -7.15
CA PRO A 68 -7.43 -6.67 -7.42
C PRO A 68 -6.66 -7.44 -6.33
N VAL A 69 -6.02 -6.74 -5.41
CA VAL A 69 -5.19 -7.35 -4.36
C VAL A 69 -6.02 -8.18 -3.40
N TYR A 70 -5.61 -9.43 -3.16
CA TYR A 70 -6.16 -10.21 -2.07
C TYR A 70 -5.48 -9.81 -0.75
N ILE A 71 -6.27 -9.61 0.29
CA ILE A 71 -5.78 -9.21 1.61
C ILE A 71 -6.09 -10.32 2.61
N LYS A 72 -5.03 -10.90 3.16
CA LYS A 72 -5.10 -11.77 4.34
C LYS A 72 -5.07 -10.91 5.59
N GLU A 73 -5.95 -11.15 6.53
CA GLU A 73 -6.02 -10.41 7.79
C GLU A 73 -6.42 -11.37 8.91
N ASN A 74 -5.64 -11.40 9.98
CA ASN A 74 -5.83 -12.27 11.13
C ASN A 74 -6.90 -11.72 12.09
N GLY A 75 -8.12 -11.51 11.57
CA GLY A 75 -9.18 -10.76 12.24
C GLY A 75 -9.02 -9.25 12.07
N ARG A 76 -10.12 -8.52 12.16
CA ARG A 76 -10.15 -7.06 11.93
C ARG A 76 -9.14 -6.34 12.82
N GLY A 77 -8.28 -5.51 12.22
CA GLY A 77 -7.30 -4.66 12.91
C GLY A 77 -6.05 -5.40 13.39
N ALA A 78 -5.92 -6.71 13.16
CA ALA A 78 -4.70 -7.45 13.41
C ALA A 78 -3.77 -7.46 12.19
N VAL A 79 -2.72 -8.28 12.19
CA VAL A 79 -1.75 -8.34 11.08
C VAL A 79 -2.43 -8.60 9.75
N SER A 80 -2.07 -7.81 8.75
CA SER A 80 -2.61 -7.92 7.39
C SER A 80 -1.52 -7.93 6.33
N SER A 81 -1.73 -8.76 5.31
CA SER A 81 -0.75 -9.04 4.27
C SER A 81 -1.37 -8.96 2.88
N PRO A 82 -0.80 -8.16 1.96
CA PRO A 82 -1.26 -8.11 0.57
C PRO A 82 -0.73 -9.30 -0.24
N SER A 83 -1.53 -9.77 -1.18
CA SER A 83 -1.15 -10.78 -2.17
C SER A 83 -1.62 -10.32 -3.56
N PHE A 84 -0.66 -9.99 -4.42
CA PHE A 84 -0.92 -9.70 -5.82
C PHE A 84 -0.78 -10.99 -6.63
N ARG A 85 -1.78 -11.29 -7.47
CA ARG A 85 -1.66 -12.38 -8.46
C ARG A 85 -1.20 -13.72 -7.86
N GLY A 86 -1.62 -14.00 -6.63
CA GLY A 86 -1.26 -15.24 -5.93
C GLY A 86 0.17 -15.32 -5.40
N THR A 87 0.86 -14.18 -5.25
CA THR A 87 2.17 -14.13 -4.58
C THR A 87 2.02 -13.89 -3.08
N SER A 88 3.13 -13.98 -2.33
CA SER A 88 3.15 -13.68 -0.89
C SER A 88 3.26 -12.18 -0.61
N ALA A 89 3.09 -11.80 0.66
CA ALA A 89 3.26 -10.42 1.11
C ALA A 89 4.67 -9.86 0.84
N GLY A 90 5.70 -10.70 0.95
CA GLY A 90 7.09 -10.33 0.64
C GLY A 90 7.35 -10.03 -0.85
N HIS A 91 6.38 -10.28 -1.74
CA HIS A 91 6.46 -9.95 -3.16
C HIS A 91 5.73 -8.65 -3.52
N THR A 92 5.28 -7.90 -2.52
CA THR A 92 4.64 -6.59 -2.68
C THR A 92 5.55 -5.50 -2.13
N ALA A 93 5.98 -4.57 -2.97
CA ALA A 93 6.70 -3.38 -2.51
C ALA A 93 5.69 -2.33 -2.03
N VAL A 94 5.92 -1.77 -0.85
CA VAL A 94 5.24 -0.57 -0.37
C VAL A 94 6.21 0.60 -0.49
N VAL A 95 5.80 1.63 -1.21
CA VAL A 95 6.67 2.74 -1.60
C VAL A 95 6.10 4.05 -1.05
N TRP A 96 6.86 4.72 -0.19
CA TRP A 96 6.52 6.03 0.37
C TRP A 96 7.37 7.11 -0.29
N ASN A 97 6.74 8.02 -1.03
CA ASN A 97 7.40 9.12 -1.73
C ASN A 97 8.63 8.68 -2.58
N GLY A 98 8.54 7.49 -3.19
CA GLY A 98 9.59 6.91 -4.03
C GLY A 98 10.66 6.09 -3.28
N ILE A 99 10.52 5.91 -1.96
CA ILE A 99 11.37 5.07 -1.11
C ILE A 99 10.61 3.79 -0.75
N ASN A 100 11.21 2.62 -0.98
CA ASN A 100 10.66 1.33 -0.55
C ASN A 100 10.76 1.25 0.99
N ILE A 101 9.62 1.02 1.65
CA ILE A 101 9.50 0.99 3.11
C ILE A 101 9.14 -0.40 3.67
N ASN A 102 9.31 -1.46 2.88
CA ASN A 102 9.18 -2.80 3.44
C ASN A 102 10.21 -2.99 4.56
N SER A 103 9.77 -3.58 5.67
CA SER A 103 10.67 -3.88 6.79
C SER A 103 11.79 -4.81 6.32
N ASN A 104 13.05 -4.43 6.52
CA ASN A 104 14.18 -5.32 6.24
C ASN A 104 14.23 -6.52 7.18
N PHE A 105 13.60 -6.39 8.35
CA PHE A 105 13.47 -7.49 9.29
C PHE A 105 12.44 -8.53 8.82
N LEU A 106 11.21 -8.11 8.48
CA LEU A 106 10.12 -9.01 8.07
C LEU A 106 10.08 -9.27 6.55
N GLY A 107 10.72 -8.45 5.72
CA GLY A 107 10.67 -8.52 4.26
C GLY A 107 9.34 -8.06 3.65
N GLN A 108 8.42 -7.54 4.46
CA GLN A 108 7.08 -7.13 4.06
C GLN A 108 6.59 -5.95 4.89
N ALA A 109 5.48 -5.35 4.48
CA ALA A 109 4.76 -4.37 5.27
C ALA A 109 3.44 -4.96 5.78
N ASP A 110 3.09 -4.68 7.05
CA ASP A 110 1.75 -4.91 7.57
C ASP A 110 0.88 -3.71 7.20
N LEU A 111 -0.19 -3.94 6.42
CA LEU A 111 -1.04 -2.86 5.93
C LEU A 111 -1.86 -2.18 7.05
N ASN A 112 -2.11 -2.85 8.17
CA ASN A 112 -2.78 -2.24 9.31
C ASN A 112 -1.83 -1.36 10.15
N ASN A 113 -0.52 -1.46 9.93
CA ASN A 113 0.50 -0.56 10.46
C ASN A 113 0.86 0.58 9.50
N ILE A 114 0.09 0.77 8.43
CA ILE A 114 0.22 1.89 7.51
C ILE A 114 -1.00 2.80 7.70
N PRO A 115 -0.80 4.08 8.03
CA PRO A 115 -1.91 5.01 8.23
C PRO A 115 -2.70 5.16 6.92
N LEU A 116 -4.02 5.10 7.01
CA LEU A 116 -4.88 5.31 5.84
C LEU A 116 -4.99 6.79 5.48
N PHE A 117 -5.12 7.64 6.49
CA PHE A 117 -5.21 9.09 6.34
C PHE A 117 -3.82 9.73 6.36
N GLY A 118 -3.67 10.84 5.65
CA GLY A 118 -2.44 11.63 5.62
C GLY A 118 -1.74 11.64 4.27
N TYR A 119 -1.93 10.61 3.43
CA TYR A 119 -1.44 10.62 2.06
C TYR A 119 -2.42 11.33 1.12
N ASP A 120 -1.89 12.03 0.15
CA ASP A 120 -2.70 12.73 -0.86
C ASP A 120 -2.98 11.85 -2.07
N ARG A 121 -2.12 10.87 -2.33
CA ARG A 121 -2.28 9.89 -3.40
C ARG A 121 -1.93 8.50 -2.92
N LEU A 122 -2.84 7.59 -3.16
CA LEU A 122 -2.65 6.18 -2.96
C LEU A 122 -2.85 5.49 -4.31
N GLU A 123 -1.84 4.74 -4.74
CA GLU A 123 -1.80 4.14 -6.07
C GLU A 123 -1.35 2.69 -5.99
N VAL A 124 -1.96 1.84 -6.79
CA VAL A 124 -1.70 0.40 -6.83
C VAL A 124 -1.28 0.01 -8.24
N LYS A 125 -0.11 -0.60 -8.36
CA LYS A 125 0.44 -1.13 -9.61
C LYS A 125 0.56 -2.65 -9.50
N SER A 126 -0.10 -3.41 -10.37
CA SER A 126 0.13 -4.84 -10.55
C SER A 126 1.36 -5.11 -11.41
N GLY A 127 1.98 -6.28 -11.24
CA GLY A 127 3.13 -6.75 -12.01
C GLY A 127 4.48 -6.20 -11.55
N GLY A 128 5.55 -6.71 -12.15
CA GLY A 128 6.92 -6.47 -11.75
C GLY A 128 7.35 -5.00 -11.78
N GLY A 129 8.25 -4.63 -10.87
CA GLY A 129 8.72 -3.26 -10.71
C GLY A 129 10.11 -3.14 -10.08
N SER A 130 10.87 -4.24 -10.00
CA SER A 130 12.16 -4.25 -9.27
C SER A 130 13.21 -3.32 -9.88
N VAL A 131 13.15 -3.02 -11.18
CA VAL A 131 14.06 -2.05 -11.82
C VAL A 131 13.89 -0.65 -11.21
N GLN A 132 12.64 -0.23 -10.96
CA GLN A 132 12.34 1.10 -10.42
C GLN A 132 12.30 1.15 -8.88
N TYR A 133 11.77 0.09 -8.23
CA TYR A 133 11.41 0.10 -6.81
C TYR A 133 12.21 -0.88 -5.95
N GLY A 134 13.13 -1.65 -6.55
CA GLY A 134 14.03 -2.55 -5.84
C GLY A 134 13.40 -3.89 -5.46
N SER A 135 13.93 -4.49 -4.41
CA SER A 135 13.50 -5.80 -3.89
C SER A 135 12.01 -5.82 -3.55
N SER A 136 11.40 -7.00 -3.61
CA SER A 136 9.98 -7.26 -3.28
C SER A 136 8.95 -6.74 -4.29
N ALA A 137 9.31 -6.02 -5.35
CA ALA A 137 8.39 -5.59 -6.39
C ALA A 137 8.20 -6.68 -7.47
N ILE A 138 7.78 -7.89 -7.07
CA ILE A 138 7.55 -9.05 -7.96
C ILE A 138 6.09 -9.10 -8.41
N GLY A 139 5.15 -9.17 -7.47
CA GLY A 139 3.71 -9.27 -7.75
C GLY A 139 3.08 -7.91 -8.04
N GLY A 140 3.55 -6.87 -7.37
CA GLY A 140 3.04 -5.51 -7.51
C GLY A 140 3.65 -4.54 -6.52
N SER A 141 3.13 -3.31 -6.54
CA SER A 141 3.53 -2.26 -5.59
C SER A 141 2.37 -1.35 -5.19
N ILE A 142 2.42 -0.88 -3.94
CA ILE A 142 1.48 0.08 -3.35
C ILE A 142 2.26 1.37 -3.10
N HIS A 143 1.78 2.48 -3.63
CA HIS A 143 2.45 3.78 -3.56
C HIS A 143 1.66 4.74 -2.68
N LEU A 144 2.33 5.29 -1.70
CA LEU A 144 1.84 6.21 -0.68
C LEU A 144 2.55 7.54 -0.89
N ASN A 145 1.90 8.49 -1.51
CA ASN A 145 2.54 9.73 -1.91
C ASN A 145 1.90 10.94 -1.23
N ASP A 146 2.74 11.78 -0.66
CA ASP A 146 2.40 13.11 -0.21
C ASP A 146 2.55 14.11 -1.34
N GLN A 147 1.66 15.10 -1.37
CA GLN A 147 1.68 16.17 -2.34
C GLN A 147 1.85 17.50 -1.62
N LEU A 148 2.89 18.24 -1.98
CA LEU A 148 3.11 19.61 -1.52
C LEU A 148 2.80 20.56 -2.67
N GLU A 149 1.89 21.49 -2.44
CA GLU A 149 1.40 22.46 -3.43
C GLU A 149 1.82 23.85 -3.04
N PHE A 150 2.00 24.72 -4.04
CA PHE A 150 2.29 26.15 -3.82
C PHE A 150 1.11 27.00 -4.27
N GLY A 151 0.96 28.20 -3.67
CA GLY A 151 -0.04 29.19 -4.10
C GLY A 151 -1.48 28.88 -3.72
N LYS A 152 -1.73 27.99 -2.73
CA LYS A 152 -3.09 27.58 -2.34
C LYS A 152 -3.66 28.31 -1.13
N GLY A 153 -2.84 29.14 -0.44
CA GLY A 153 -3.26 29.73 0.82
C GLY A 153 -3.44 28.71 1.93
N PHE A 154 -4.33 28.99 2.84
CA PHE A 154 -4.67 28.08 3.96
C PHE A 154 -5.74 27.09 3.54
N GLN A 155 -5.54 25.81 3.88
CA GLN A 155 -6.48 24.71 3.65
C GLN A 155 -6.49 23.79 4.84
N GLY A 156 -7.65 23.21 5.16
CA GLY A 156 -7.75 22.26 6.25
C GLY A 156 -8.89 21.27 6.05
N SER A 157 -8.80 20.15 6.79
CA SER A 157 -9.84 19.13 6.82
C SER A 157 -9.87 18.44 8.17
N LEU A 158 -11.06 18.29 8.71
CA LEU A 158 -11.34 17.49 9.90
C LEU A 158 -12.25 16.34 9.51
N TYR A 159 -11.96 15.15 9.99
CA TYR A 159 -12.80 13.96 9.85
C TYR A 159 -12.97 13.30 11.21
N SER A 160 -14.21 12.92 11.54
CA SER A 160 -14.51 12.15 12.74
C SER A 160 -15.54 11.09 12.40
N GLU A 161 -15.33 9.86 12.90
CA GLU A 161 -16.23 8.72 12.71
C GLU A 161 -16.39 7.97 14.02
N ALA A 162 -17.63 7.60 14.31
CA ALA A 162 -18.02 6.66 15.35
C ALA A 162 -18.65 5.42 14.71
N ALA A 163 -18.19 4.24 15.09
CA ALA A 163 -18.65 2.99 14.50
C ALA A 163 -18.88 1.90 15.56
N SER A 164 -19.50 0.81 15.14
CA SER A 164 -19.71 -0.38 15.96
C SER A 164 -18.44 -0.88 16.61
N PHE A 165 -18.56 -1.63 17.68
CA PHE A 165 -17.45 -2.25 18.45
C PHE A 165 -16.53 -1.21 19.10
N GLY A 166 -17.11 -0.10 19.61
CA GLY A 166 -16.36 0.96 20.26
C GLY A 166 -15.27 1.57 19.38
N THR A 167 -15.53 1.72 18.07
CA THR A 167 -14.58 2.25 17.11
C THR A 167 -14.75 3.76 16.95
N TYR A 168 -13.64 4.50 17.09
CA TYR A 168 -13.56 5.94 16.86
C TYR A 168 -12.36 6.26 16.01
N ILE A 169 -12.55 7.06 14.95
CA ILE A 169 -11.51 7.50 14.04
C ILE A 169 -11.57 9.02 13.95
N ASN A 170 -10.45 9.69 14.22
CA ASN A 170 -10.33 11.13 14.12
C ASN A 170 -9.11 11.49 13.28
N PHE A 171 -9.29 12.37 12.33
CA PHE A 171 -8.22 12.88 11.48
C PHE A 171 -8.33 14.39 11.35
N ALA A 172 -7.21 15.07 11.44
CA ALA A 172 -7.07 16.50 11.20
C ALA A 172 -5.91 16.75 10.25
N LYS A 173 -6.11 17.63 9.29
CA LYS A 173 -5.09 18.10 8.35
C LYS A 173 -5.19 19.58 8.21
N ALA A 174 -4.04 20.28 8.23
CA ALA A 174 -3.92 21.70 7.93
C ALA A 174 -2.70 21.93 7.05
N GLY A 175 -2.81 22.88 6.13
CA GLY A 175 -1.74 23.28 5.26
C GLY A 175 -1.81 24.75 4.92
N PHE A 176 -0.65 25.32 4.65
CA PHE A 176 -0.51 26.68 4.15
C PHE A 176 0.52 26.71 3.03
N SER A 177 0.23 27.42 1.96
CA SER A 177 1.22 27.62 0.92
C SER A 177 1.07 28.99 0.25
N ASN A 178 2.22 29.58 -0.06
CA ASN A 178 2.34 30.73 -0.95
C ASN A 178 3.20 30.34 -2.18
N ASP A 179 3.63 31.30 -2.98
CA ASP A 179 4.39 31.05 -4.21
C ASP A 179 5.73 30.34 -3.99
N ARG A 180 6.34 30.48 -2.81
CA ARG A 180 7.67 29.95 -2.50
C ARG A 180 7.70 28.91 -1.38
N PHE A 181 6.74 28.93 -0.48
CA PHE A 181 6.70 28.07 0.70
C PHE A 181 5.44 27.24 0.71
N SER A 182 5.57 25.98 1.12
CA SER A 182 4.47 25.07 1.36
C SER A 182 4.70 24.32 2.67
N PHE A 183 3.66 24.23 3.47
CA PHE A 183 3.64 23.50 4.74
C PHE A 183 2.35 22.70 4.85
N LYS A 184 2.46 21.48 5.37
CA LYS A 184 1.33 20.59 5.64
C LYS A 184 1.61 19.78 6.91
N ALA A 185 0.63 19.72 7.79
CA ALA A 185 0.64 18.83 8.96
C ALA A 185 -0.67 18.06 9.03
N SER A 186 -0.61 16.81 9.48
CA SER A 186 -1.80 16.02 9.77
C SER A 186 -1.59 15.09 10.95
N ALA A 187 -2.69 14.80 11.65
CA ALA A 187 -2.72 13.86 12.76
C ALA A 187 -3.93 12.92 12.57
N ASN A 188 -3.73 11.64 12.87
CA ASN A 188 -4.78 10.64 12.92
C ASN A 188 -4.73 9.90 14.26
N TYR A 189 -5.90 9.64 14.82
CA TYR A 189 -6.07 8.74 15.96
C TYR A 189 -7.25 7.82 15.71
N SER A 190 -7.01 6.51 15.77
CA SER A 190 -8.02 5.49 15.62
C SER A 190 -7.94 4.50 16.77
N ILE A 191 -9.08 4.15 17.37
CA ILE A 191 -9.19 3.16 18.44
C ILE A 191 -10.43 2.32 18.25
N SER A 192 -10.36 1.03 18.62
CA SER A 192 -11.51 0.14 18.63
C SER A 192 -11.37 -0.88 19.78
N GLN A 193 -12.49 -1.21 20.44
CA GLN A 193 -12.56 -2.38 21.32
C GLN A 193 -12.57 -3.66 20.51
N ASN A 194 -13.17 -3.60 19.30
CA ASN A 194 -13.17 -4.67 18.32
C ASN A 194 -13.69 -6.02 18.90
N ASP A 195 -14.69 -5.94 19.77
CA ASP A 195 -15.25 -7.01 20.59
C ASP A 195 -16.47 -7.69 19.94
N TYR A 196 -16.44 -7.83 18.62
CA TYR A 196 -17.53 -8.42 17.85
C TYR A 196 -17.71 -9.93 18.10
N GLU A 197 -18.95 -10.38 17.91
CA GLU A 197 -19.38 -11.77 18.00
C GLU A 197 -19.76 -12.32 16.61
N VAL A 198 -19.44 -13.60 16.38
CA VAL A 198 -19.91 -14.38 15.22
C VAL A 198 -20.52 -15.68 15.75
N LYS A 199 -21.84 -15.66 15.99
CA LYS A 199 -22.60 -16.76 16.67
C LYS A 199 -22.49 -18.09 15.94
N GLU A 200 -22.50 -18.08 14.62
CA GLU A 200 -22.40 -19.26 13.76
C GLU A 200 -21.06 -19.98 13.88
N LYS A 201 -20.05 -19.31 14.41
CA LYS A 201 -18.71 -19.85 14.69
C LYS A 201 -18.46 -20.00 16.19
N GLU A 202 -19.46 -19.75 17.04
CA GLU A 202 -19.32 -19.69 18.52
C GLU A 202 -18.14 -18.81 18.96
N TYR A 203 -17.90 -17.72 18.19
CA TYR A 203 -16.72 -16.90 18.32
C TYR A 203 -17.07 -15.53 18.91
N ILE A 204 -16.35 -15.14 19.93
CA ILE A 204 -16.35 -13.77 20.49
C ILE A 204 -14.91 -13.26 20.48
N ASN A 205 -14.68 -12.10 19.86
CA ASN A 205 -13.35 -11.50 19.85
C ASN A 205 -13.03 -10.87 21.22
N ARG A 206 -12.57 -11.66 22.17
CA ARG A 206 -12.26 -11.22 23.55
C ARG A 206 -10.91 -10.51 23.68
N ASN A 207 -10.07 -10.53 22.64
CA ASN A 207 -8.76 -9.88 22.61
C ASN A 207 -8.56 -9.14 21.27
N GLY A 208 -9.50 -8.29 20.88
CA GLY A 208 -9.48 -7.62 19.58
C GLY A 208 -9.05 -6.15 19.61
N ARG A 209 -8.89 -5.55 20.81
CA ARG A 209 -8.62 -4.11 20.91
C ARG A 209 -7.38 -3.70 20.13
N TYR A 210 -7.50 -2.58 19.42
CA TYR A 210 -6.38 -1.93 18.74
C TYR A 210 -6.46 -0.41 18.86
N TYR A 211 -5.32 0.26 18.71
CA TYR A 211 -5.25 1.69 18.42
C TYR A 211 -4.11 1.95 17.44
N ASN A 212 -4.20 3.06 16.73
CA ASN A 212 -3.10 3.65 15.99
C ASN A 212 -3.14 5.18 16.08
N THR A 213 -1.97 5.77 16.13
CA THR A 213 -1.76 7.22 16.10
C THR A 213 -0.73 7.54 15.03
N THR A 214 -0.99 8.58 14.24
CA THR A 214 -0.07 9.00 13.19
C THR A 214 0.07 10.52 13.20
N PHE A 215 1.30 10.99 13.01
CA PHE A 215 1.61 12.38 12.73
C PHE A 215 2.39 12.46 11.44
N ASN A 216 1.96 13.32 10.52
CA ASN A 216 2.67 13.61 9.28
C ASN A 216 2.98 15.09 9.22
N LEU A 217 4.18 15.41 8.75
CA LEU A 217 4.65 16.74 8.51
C LEU A 217 5.30 16.83 7.13
N GLY A 218 4.98 17.84 6.36
CA GLY A 218 5.61 18.12 5.09
C GLY A 218 5.88 19.60 4.93
N THR A 219 7.05 19.96 4.47
CA THR A 219 7.40 21.33 4.11
C THR A 219 8.22 21.37 2.83
N SER A 220 8.10 22.43 2.08
CA SER A 220 8.83 22.62 0.85
C SER A 220 9.11 24.09 0.61
N TYR A 221 10.29 24.39 0.06
CA TYR A 221 10.72 25.73 -0.27
C TYR A 221 11.32 25.80 -1.68
N LYS A 222 10.82 26.72 -2.49
CA LYS A 222 11.39 27.06 -3.80
C LYS A 222 12.56 28.02 -3.60
N LEU A 223 13.78 27.51 -3.73
CA LEU A 223 15.00 28.34 -3.75
C LEU A 223 15.03 29.22 -4.99
N SER A 224 14.59 28.66 -6.12
CA SER A 224 14.43 29.38 -7.40
C SER A 224 13.32 28.70 -8.23
N SER A 225 13.10 29.17 -9.46
CA SER A 225 12.20 28.53 -10.43
C SER A 225 12.59 27.06 -10.75
N HIS A 226 13.85 26.69 -10.55
CA HIS A 226 14.40 25.38 -10.91
C HIS A 226 14.73 24.49 -9.70
N HIS A 227 14.95 25.06 -8.53
CA HIS A 227 15.41 24.35 -7.33
C HIS A 227 14.37 24.35 -6.23
N ILE A 228 13.98 23.16 -5.79
CA ILE A 228 13.04 22.97 -4.70
C ILE A 228 13.67 22.04 -3.68
N ILE A 229 13.60 22.42 -2.41
CA ILE A 229 13.93 21.54 -1.28
C ILE A 229 12.64 21.19 -0.56
N SER A 230 12.49 19.93 -0.19
CA SER A 230 11.36 19.45 0.60
C SER A 230 11.82 18.55 1.73
N TRP A 231 11.07 18.57 2.83
CA TRP A 231 11.21 17.66 3.94
C TRP A 231 9.85 17.09 4.29
N GLN A 232 9.80 15.78 4.48
CA GLN A 232 8.61 15.04 4.87
C GLN A 232 8.97 14.11 6.02
N SER A 233 8.13 14.04 7.04
CA SER A 233 8.31 13.14 8.17
C SER A 233 6.98 12.53 8.58
N GLN A 234 7.04 11.28 9.03
CA GLN A 234 5.90 10.51 9.52
C GLN A 234 6.30 9.77 10.78
N MET A 235 5.48 9.89 11.81
CA MET A 235 5.53 9.07 13.02
C MET A 235 4.26 8.25 13.11
N PHE A 236 4.40 6.98 13.45
CA PHE A 236 3.30 6.06 13.66
C PHE A 236 3.53 5.25 14.92
N ASP A 237 2.49 5.12 15.76
CA ASP A 237 2.46 4.28 16.96
C ASP A 237 1.16 3.50 16.99
N ALA A 238 1.25 2.18 17.12
CA ALA A 238 0.13 1.28 17.15
C ALA A 238 0.28 0.15 18.15
N SER A 239 -0.85 -0.30 18.67
CA SER A 239 -0.97 -1.54 19.42
C SER A 239 -2.14 -2.34 18.87
N GLN A 240 -1.88 -3.59 18.52
CA GLN A 240 -2.86 -4.55 18.01
C GLN A 240 -2.86 -5.77 18.93
N ARG A 241 -4.04 -6.22 19.32
CA ARG A 241 -4.19 -7.49 20.02
C ARG A 241 -4.59 -8.57 19.06
N TYR A 242 -4.05 -9.77 19.21
CA TYR A 242 -4.43 -10.90 18.38
C TYR A 242 -5.72 -11.54 18.91
N PRO A 243 -6.71 -11.75 18.05
CA PRO A 243 -7.90 -12.52 18.41
C PRO A 243 -7.52 -13.90 18.97
N ILE A 244 -8.25 -14.36 19.96
CA ILE A 244 -8.09 -15.71 20.56
C ILE A 244 -9.30 -16.57 20.24
N PHE A 245 -9.05 -17.86 19.94
CA PHE A 245 -10.11 -18.81 19.55
C PHE A 245 -10.66 -19.58 20.75
N VAL A 246 -9.84 -19.77 21.77
CA VAL A 246 -10.20 -20.51 22.99
C VAL A 246 -10.42 -19.52 24.12
N GLU A 247 -11.46 -19.77 24.90
CA GLU A 247 -11.90 -18.86 25.95
C GLU A 247 -10.78 -18.51 26.95
N ASN A 248 -9.93 -19.48 27.30
CA ASN A 248 -8.82 -19.32 28.24
C ASN A 248 -7.45 -19.25 27.54
N GLY A 249 -7.42 -18.89 26.25
CA GLY A 249 -6.17 -18.70 25.51
C GLY A 249 -5.38 -17.49 26.01
N ASN A 250 -4.06 -17.54 25.90
CA ASN A 250 -3.20 -16.42 26.24
C ASN A 250 -3.55 -15.18 25.39
N LYS A 251 -3.77 -14.06 26.05
CA LYS A 251 -4.02 -12.78 25.40
C LYS A 251 -2.71 -12.21 24.90
N THR A 252 -2.51 -12.20 23.61
CA THR A 252 -1.31 -11.70 22.96
C THR A 252 -1.51 -10.31 22.37
N LYS A 253 -0.45 -9.53 22.26
CA LYS A 253 -0.46 -8.23 21.58
C LYS A 253 0.83 -7.99 20.81
N TYR A 254 0.73 -7.05 19.88
CA TYR A 254 1.80 -6.57 19.06
C TYR A 254 1.81 -5.04 19.08
N ASN A 255 2.94 -4.44 19.39
CA ASN A 255 3.14 -3.00 19.29
C ASN A 255 4.05 -2.72 18.09
N ALA A 256 3.74 -1.68 17.35
CA ALA A 256 4.54 -1.19 16.21
C ALA A 256 4.75 0.30 16.34
N GLN A 257 6.00 0.73 16.22
CA GLN A 257 6.37 2.14 16.15
C GLN A 257 7.22 2.36 14.92
N THR A 258 6.93 3.41 14.16
CA THR A 258 7.66 3.75 12.95
C THR A 258 7.99 5.24 12.93
N LEU A 259 9.21 5.57 12.58
CA LEU A 259 9.63 6.92 12.24
C LEU A 259 10.20 6.93 10.81
N ARG A 260 9.73 7.84 9.98
CA ARG A 260 10.24 8.06 8.63
C ARG A 260 10.54 9.53 8.45
N SER A 261 11.67 9.83 7.84
CA SER A 261 12.05 11.20 7.48
C SER A 261 12.73 11.19 6.12
N LEU A 262 12.35 12.10 5.24
CA LEU A 262 12.83 12.21 3.87
C LEU A 262 13.13 13.68 3.57
N VAL A 263 14.35 13.98 3.20
CA VAL A 263 14.74 15.24 2.59
C VAL A 263 14.96 15.00 1.10
N ALA A 264 14.41 15.86 0.26
CA ALA A 264 14.61 15.80 -1.18
C ALA A 264 15.03 17.17 -1.73
N TRP A 265 15.96 17.15 -2.65
CA TRP A 265 16.32 18.28 -3.51
C TRP A 265 15.95 17.95 -4.94
N ASP A 266 15.00 18.69 -5.48
CA ASP A 266 14.53 18.56 -6.86
C ASP A 266 15.04 19.71 -7.71
N PHE A 267 15.74 19.38 -8.78
CA PHE A 267 16.12 20.29 -9.85
C PHE A 267 15.28 20.02 -11.09
N ARG A 268 14.73 21.08 -11.71
CA ARG A 268 13.87 20.97 -12.89
C ARG A 268 14.21 22.01 -13.93
N GLN A 269 14.55 21.55 -15.11
CA GLN A 269 14.71 22.33 -16.33
C GLN A 269 13.96 21.63 -17.46
N SER A 270 13.69 22.27 -18.58
CA SER A 270 12.85 21.71 -19.66
C SER A 270 13.26 20.30 -20.12
N SER A 271 14.55 20.07 -20.31
CA SER A 271 15.10 18.77 -20.79
C SER A 271 15.70 17.91 -19.68
N PHE A 272 15.96 18.47 -18.49
CA PHE A 272 16.70 17.82 -17.43
C PHE A 272 15.98 17.93 -16.09
N THR A 273 15.80 16.80 -15.39
CA THR A 273 15.32 16.79 -14.01
C THR A 273 16.21 15.91 -13.17
N ASN A 274 16.49 16.32 -11.95
CA ASN A 274 17.21 15.53 -10.97
C ASN A 274 16.47 15.58 -9.64
N SER A 275 16.37 14.45 -8.95
CA SER A 275 15.83 14.33 -7.61
C SER A 275 16.82 13.56 -6.73
N LEU A 276 17.47 14.27 -5.81
CA LEU A 276 18.33 13.67 -4.79
C LEU A 276 17.54 13.57 -3.49
N LYS A 277 17.48 12.37 -2.94
CA LYS A 277 16.73 12.04 -1.73
C LYS A 277 17.65 11.44 -0.68
N ALA A 278 17.53 11.90 0.56
CA ALA A 278 18.11 11.28 1.74
C ALA A 278 16.98 10.89 2.68
N ALA A 279 16.88 9.62 3.03
CA ALA A 279 15.81 9.10 3.87
C ALA A 279 16.36 8.31 5.08
N TYR A 280 15.66 8.44 6.18
CA TYR A 280 15.79 7.62 7.37
C TYR A 280 14.45 6.95 7.66
N THR A 281 14.49 5.63 7.89
CA THR A 281 13.31 4.90 8.38
C THR A 281 13.70 4.04 9.57
N GLU A 282 12.84 3.99 10.56
CA GLU A 282 12.98 3.17 11.76
C GLU A 282 11.65 2.45 11.99
N ASP A 283 11.72 1.12 12.13
CA ASP A 283 10.59 0.26 12.44
C ASP A 283 10.94 -0.54 13.70
N ASN A 284 10.21 -0.28 14.79
CA ASN A 284 10.28 -1.03 16.04
C ASN A 284 9.02 -1.88 16.17
N PHE A 285 9.17 -3.16 16.42
CA PHE A 285 8.04 -3.99 16.81
C PHE A 285 8.32 -4.78 18.08
N GLN A 286 7.28 -5.01 18.86
CA GLN A 286 7.32 -5.72 20.10
C GLN A 286 6.15 -6.71 20.17
N TYR A 287 6.45 -7.98 20.38
CA TYR A 287 5.47 -9.03 20.58
C TYR A 287 5.39 -9.41 22.05
N PHE A 288 4.18 -9.59 22.55
CA PHE A 288 3.87 -10.01 23.91
C PHE A 288 3.06 -11.29 23.83
N GLY A 289 3.64 -12.39 24.30
CA GLY A 289 2.96 -13.70 24.41
C GLY A 289 1.85 -13.70 25.47
N ASP A 290 1.90 -12.73 26.38
CA ASP A 290 0.84 -12.41 27.35
C ASP A 290 0.83 -10.89 27.54
N ILE A 291 -0.35 -10.25 27.47
CA ILE A 291 -0.48 -8.77 27.57
C ILE A 291 -0.07 -8.23 28.95
N ASP A 292 -0.13 -9.07 29.97
CA ASP A 292 0.17 -8.73 31.38
C ASP A 292 1.64 -9.03 31.75
N GLN A 293 2.42 -9.56 30.82
CA GLN A 293 3.83 -9.88 30.96
C GLN A 293 4.73 -8.96 30.13
N PRO A 294 6.03 -8.87 30.44
CA PRO A 294 7.00 -8.16 29.59
C PRO A 294 7.01 -8.69 28.14
N LYS A 295 7.54 -7.89 27.20
CA LYS A 295 7.66 -8.29 25.80
C LYS A 295 8.43 -9.62 25.67
N THR A 296 7.86 -10.54 24.89
CA THR A 296 8.43 -11.88 24.64
C THR A 296 9.52 -11.83 23.57
N SER A 297 9.30 -11.03 22.53
CA SER A 297 10.25 -10.87 21.42
C SER A 297 10.03 -9.53 20.71
N GLY A 298 10.94 -9.15 19.87
CA GLY A 298 10.84 -7.93 19.07
C GLY A 298 12.08 -7.69 18.23
N ALA A 299 12.02 -6.64 17.41
CA ALA A 299 13.18 -6.15 16.68
C ALA A 299 13.07 -4.65 16.39
N ASP A 300 14.23 -4.00 16.35
CA ASP A 300 14.43 -2.64 15.90
C ASP A 300 15.16 -2.67 14.57
N GLY A 301 14.57 -2.11 13.54
CA GLY A 301 15.17 -1.99 12.21
C GLY A 301 15.38 -0.53 11.83
N LYS A 302 16.57 -0.16 11.35
CA LYS A 302 16.88 1.20 10.88
C LYS A 302 17.47 1.15 9.49
N ASN A 303 17.04 2.09 8.63
CA ASN A 303 17.54 2.20 7.27
C ASN A 303 17.96 3.63 7.00
N TYR A 304 19.15 3.79 6.47
CA TYR A 304 19.69 5.05 5.96
C TYR A 304 19.81 4.91 4.45
N ILE A 305 19.15 5.77 3.70
CA ILE A 305 19.00 5.64 2.25
C ILE A 305 19.38 6.95 1.58
N ILE A 306 20.23 6.86 0.55
CA ILE A 306 20.49 7.95 -0.39
C ILE A 306 20.11 7.45 -1.77
N LYS A 307 19.27 8.20 -2.47
CA LYS A 307 18.77 7.87 -3.81
C LYS A 307 18.85 9.08 -4.71
N ASN A 308 19.40 8.90 -5.91
CA ASN A 308 19.40 9.92 -6.95
C ASN A 308 18.65 9.41 -8.18
N ASP A 309 17.77 10.23 -8.73
CA ASP A 309 16.97 9.98 -9.94
C ASP A 309 17.21 11.11 -10.94
N LEU A 310 18.07 10.85 -11.91
CA LEU A 310 18.43 11.77 -12.98
C LEU A 310 17.66 11.38 -14.25
N ASN A 311 16.99 12.34 -14.85
CA ASN A 311 16.22 12.14 -16.08
C ASN A 311 16.53 13.23 -17.10
N TYR A 312 16.85 12.80 -18.34
CA TYR A 312 17.29 13.69 -19.41
C TYR A 312 16.59 13.37 -20.73
N PHE A 313 16.01 14.38 -21.36
CA PHE A 313 15.49 14.30 -22.72
C PHE A 313 16.60 14.66 -23.71
N ILE A 314 17.22 13.66 -24.34
CA ILE A 314 18.21 13.85 -25.42
C ILE A 314 17.56 14.55 -26.62
N THR A 315 16.35 14.11 -26.94
CA THR A 315 15.45 14.71 -27.94
C THR A 315 14.00 14.62 -27.43
N PRO A 316 13.02 15.30 -28.02
CA PRO A 316 11.62 15.11 -27.65
C PRO A 316 11.14 13.64 -27.74
N LYS A 317 11.82 12.80 -28.51
CA LYS A 317 11.48 11.39 -28.73
C LYS A 317 12.32 10.42 -27.88
N ILE A 318 13.45 10.86 -27.33
CA ILE A 318 14.38 9.98 -26.59
C ILE A 318 14.62 10.57 -25.21
N ASN A 319 14.31 9.80 -24.19
CA ASN A 319 14.53 10.12 -22.79
C ASN A 319 15.37 9.03 -22.13
N VAL A 320 16.39 9.43 -21.39
CA VAL A 320 17.20 8.53 -20.56
C VAL A 320 17.02 8.87 -19.09
N ASN A 321 17.04 7.83 -18.25
CA ASN A 321 16.92 7.99 -16.82
C ASN A 321 17.97 7.11 -16.13
N ALA A 322 18.74 7.68 -15.22
CA ALA A 322 19.71 7.00 -14.39
C ALA A 322 19.26 7.08 -12.91
N ILE A 323 19.25 5.94 -12.23
CA ILE A 323 18.90 5.85 -10.82
C ILE A 323 20.05 5.20 -10.07
N GLY A 324 20.57 5.88 -9.05
CA GLY A 324 21.52 5.36 -8.10
C GLY A 324 20.92 5.33 -6.70
N GLU A 325 21.13 4.25 -5.94
CA GLU A 325 20.65 4.13 -4.57
C GLU A 325 21.69 3.42 -3.72
N PHE A 326 21.92 3.93 -2.51
CA PHE A 326 22.74 3.30 -1.49
C PHE A 326 21.95 3.23 -0.18
N GLN A 327 22.01 2.08 0.49
CA GLN A 327 21.31 1.84 1.74
C GLN A 327 22.23 1.18 2.75
N VAL A 328 22.11 1.57 4.00
CA VAL A 328 22.65 0.87 5.17
C VAL A 328 21.47 0.42 6.02
N ASN A 329 21.27 -0.87 6.12
CA ASN A 329 20.19 -1.49 6.88
C ASN A 329 20.76 -2.13 8.13
N THR A 330 20.19 -1.81 9.30
CA THR A 330 20.56 -2.44 10.57
C THR A 330 19.32 -3.03 11.21
N ALA A 331 19.49 -4.14 11.92
CA ALA A 331 18.44 -4.71 12.76
C ALA A 331 19.05 -5.24 14.05
N GLU A 332 18.32 -5.08 15.15
CA GLU A 332 18.65 -5.65 16.44
C GLU A 332 17.42 -6.37 17.00
N GLY A 333 17.57 -7.64 17.34
CA GLY A 333 16.49 -8.47 17.80
C GLY A 333 16.53 -8.68 19.31
N TYR A 334 15.40 -8.53 19.98
CA TYR A 334 15.19 -8.87 21.37
C TYR A 334 14.58 -10.27 21.48
N GLN A 335 15.26 -11.20 22.15
CA GLN A 335 14.84 -12.61 22.34
C GLN A 335 14.40 -13.36 21.07
N SER A 336 14.72 -12.81 19.91
CA SER A 336 14.44 -13.39 18.60
C SER A 336 15.57 -14.31 18.10
N GLY A 337 16.68 -14.36 18.84
CA GLY A 337 17.93 -15.02 18.40
C GLY A 337 18.78 -14.19 17.43
N LEU A 338 18.28 -13.00 17.05
CA LEU A 338 19.04 -12.03 16.28
C LEU A 338 19.93 -11.20 17.19
N GLY A 339 21.23 -11.22 16.95
CA GLY A 339 22.14 -10.18 17.44
C GLY A 339 21.95 -8.87 16.67
N SER A 340 22.91 -7.97 16.78
CA SER A 340 22.99 -6.79 15.92
C SER A 340 23.45 -7.19 14.52
N ILE A 341 22.65 -6.91 13.50
CA ILE A 341 22.91 -7.26 12.11
C ILE A 341 22.98 -5.98 11.27
N ARG A 342 23.93 -5.95 10.32
CA ARG A 342 24.07 -4.87 9.35
C ARG A 342 24.15 -5.45 7.96
N ARG A 343 23.58 -4.74 6.98
CA ARG A 343 23.66 -5.06 5.55
C ARG A 343 23.82 -3.77 4.76
N ASN A 344 24.87 -3.70 3.95
CA ASN A 344 25.08 -2.62 3.00
C ASN A 344 24.52 -3.03 1.63
N MET A 345 23.81 -2.11 0.99
CA MET A 345 23.22 -2.34 -0.33
C MET A 345 23.46 -1.14 -1.23
N GLY A 346 23.91 -1.38 -2.45
CA GLY A 346 24.01 -0.38 -3.50
C GLY A 346 23.24 -0.82 -4.72
N SER A 347 22.70 0.10 -5.51
CA SER A 347 22.12 -0.24 -6.81
C SER A 347 22.32 0.84 -7.84
N VAL A 348 22.44 0.43 -9.10
CA VAL A 348 22.43 1.33 -10.25
C VAL A 348 21.43 0.81 -11.28
N ALA A 349 20.64 1.71 -11.84
CA ALA A 349 19.69 1.40 -12.92
C ALA A 349 19.74 2.47 -14.02
N GLY A 350 19.58 2.00 -15.26
CA GLY A 350 19.43 2.84 -16.43
C GLY A 350 18.14 2.49 -17.16
N LEU A 351 17.37 3.51 -17.58
CA LEU A 351 16.16 3.33 -18.38
C LEU A 351 16.25 4.21 -19.62
N LEU A 352 15.90 3.63 -20.75
CA LEU A 352 15.76 4.31 -22.04
C LEU A 352 14.29 4.31 -22.44
N ARG A 353 13.74 5.49 -22.76
CA ARG A 353 12.38 5.66 -23.28
C ARG A 353 12.43 6.23 -24.67
N TYR A 354 11.68 5.60 -25.57
CA TYR A 354 11.60 5.99 -26.96
C TYR A 354 10.13 6.21 -27.37
N PHE A 355 9.86 7.38 -27.91
CA PHE A 355 8.54 7.86 -28.36
C PHE A 355 8.58 8.09 -29.87
N PRO A 356 8.56 7.04 -30.73
CA PRO A 356 8.63 7.21 -32.18
C PRO A 356 7.48 8.05 -32.73
N THR A 357 6.28 7.86 -32.15
CA THR A 357 5.06 8.63 -32.46
C THR A 357 4.33 9.01 -31.16
N GLU A 358 3.26 9.78 -31.25
CA GLU A 358 2.39 10.10 -30.10
C GLU A 358 1.67 8.85 -29.56
N ASP A 359 1.38 7.88 -30.45
CA ASP A 359 0.62 6.68 -30.15
C ASP A 359 1.48 5.49 -29.72
N LEU A 360 2.78 5.49 -30.08
CA LEU A 360 3.66 4.36 -29.81
C LEU A 360 4.81 4.78 -28.89
N ARG A 361 5.04 4.00 -27.83
CA ARG A 361 6.08 4.27 -26.84
C ARG A 361 6.70 3.00 -26.31
N PHE A 362 8.01 3.05 -26.08
CA PHE A 362 8.80 1.95 -25.55
C PHE A 362 9.64 2.42 -24.35
N GLU A 363 9.80 1.54 -23.37
CA GLU A 363 10.75 1.70 -22.27
C GLU A 363 11.57 0.41 -22.12
N ALA A 364 12.88 0.54 -22.02
CA ALA A 364 13.79 -0.55 -21.65
C ALA A 364 14.60 -0.12 -20.43
N GLY A 365 14.73 -1.00 -19.47
CA GLY A 365 15.47 -0.75 -18.24
C GLY A 365 16.39 -1.89 -17.87
N VAL A 366 17.53 -1.57 -17.27
CA VAL A 366 18.49 -2.51 -16.68
C VAL A 366 18.87 -2.03 -15.29
N LYS A 367 18.99 -2.96 -14.34
CA LYS A 367 19.43 -2.67 -12.97
C LYS A 367 20.39 -3.75 -12.47
N LYS A 368 21.37 -3.34 -11.69
CA LYS A 368 22.22 -4.22 -10.89
C LYS A 368 22.15 -3.76 -9.43
N ASP A 369 21.83 -4.69 -8.55
CA ASP A 369 21.96 -4.51 -7.12
C ASP A 369 23.28 -5.13 -6.64
N PHE A 370 23.94 -4.48 -5.70
CA PHE A 370 25.14 -4.93 -4.99
C PHE A 370 24.75 -5.07 -3.53
N VAL A 371 24.62 -6.28 -3.06
CA VAL A 371 24.16 -6.60 -1.70
C VAL A 371 25.26 -7.39 -1.02
N GLU A 372 25.62 -6.96 0.19
CA GLU A 372 26.64 -7.65 0.99
C GLU A 372 26.24 -9.11 1.22
N ASP A 373 27.16 -10.03 0.98
CA ASP A 373 27.01 -11.50 1.11
C ASP A 373 25.90 -12.14 0.27
N ILE A 374 25.29 -11.41 -0.65
CA ILE A 374 24.21 -11.92 -1.49
C ILE A 374 24.50 -11.67 -2.98
N THR A 375 24.57 -12.74 -3.76
CA THR A 375 24.68 -12.61 -5.22
C THR A 375 23.34 -12.22 -5.83
N SER A 376 23.25 -10.99 -6.37
CA SER A 376 22.07 -10.50 -7.06
C SER A 376 22.17 -10.73 -8.58
N PRO A 377 21.08 -11.03 -9.28
CA PRO A 377 21.06 -11.11 -10.74
C PRO A 377 21.08 -9.71 -11.37
N VAL A 378 21.40 -9.63 -12.66
CA VAL A 378 21.05 -8.46 -13.47
C VAL A 378 19.54 -8.47 -13.71
N LEU A 379 18.88 -7.37 -13.40
CA LEU A 379 17.45 -7.17 -13.63
C LEU A 379 17.25 -6.41 -14.93
N PHE A 380 16.13 -6.67 -15.59
CA PHE A 380 15.72 -5.93 -16.78
C PHE A 380 14.21 -5.73 -16.81
N SER A 381 13.79 -4.72 -17.54
CA SER A 381 12.40 -4.50 -17.89
C SER A 381 12.29 -4.02 -19.33
N PHE A 382 11.25 -4.46 -20.01
CA PHE A 382 10.85 -3.94 -21.32
C PHE A 382 9.36 -3.69 -21.29
N SER A 383 8.94 -2.50 -21.73
CA SER A 383 7.55 -2.10 -21.82
C SER A 383 7.28 -1.44 -23.15
N GLY A 384 6.20 -1.86 -23.82
CA GLY A 384 5.70 -1.21 -25.01
C GLY A 384 4.23 -0.85 -24.81
N LYS A 385 3.80 0.32 -25.29
CA LYS A 385 2.39 0.71 -25.32
C LYS A 385 2.05 1.35 -26.66
N TRP A 386 0.93 0.91 -27.22
CA TRP A 386 0.42 1.36 -28.50
C TRP A 386 -1.07 1.74 -28.40
N ASN A 387 -1.40 2.97 -28.76
CA ASN A 387 -2.76 3.44 -28.94
C ASN A 387 -3.14 3.16 -30.42
N ALA A 388 -3.58 1.94 -30.69
CA ALA A 388 -3.81 1.48 -32.07
C ALA A 388 -4.90 2.28 -32.78
N VAL A 389 -5.97 2.60 -32.05
CA VAL A 389 -7.08 3.45 -32.50
C VAL A 389 -7.67 4.20 -31.29
N LYS A 390 -8.53 5.19 -31.53
CA LYS A 390 -9.13 6.03 -30.47
C LYS A 390 -9.84 5.23 -29.36
N TRP A 391 -10.40 4.08 -29.69
CA TRP A 391 -11.16 3.23 -28.76
C TRP A 391 -10.38 2.03 -28.24
N TYR A 392 -9.16 1.75 -28.76
CA TYR A 392 -8.36 0.61 -28.33
C TYR A 392 -6.88 0.95 -28.17
N SER A 393 -6.32 0.60 -27.03
CA SER A 393 -4.88 0.62 -26.78
C SER A 393 -4.43 -0.71 -26.17
N THR A 394 -3.19 -1.09 -26.47
CA THR A 394 -2.56 -2.28 -25.92
C THR A 394 -1.17 -1.97 -25.39
N GLY A 395 -0.75 -2.73 -24.37
CA GLY A 395 0.60 -2.67 -23.81
C GLY A 395 1.11 -4.06 -23.49
N MET A 396 2.43 -4.22 -23.53
CA MET A 396 3.11 -5.44 -23.10
C MET A 396 4.26 -5.05 -22.17
N ASN A 397 4.44 -5.82 -21.10
CA ASN A 397 5.54 -5.63 -20.15
C ASN A 397 6.21 -6.98 -19.90
N VAL A 398 7.54 -7.00 -19.97
CA VAL A 398 8.36 -8.15 -19.61
C VAL A 398 9.40 -7.67 -18.61
N SER A 399 9.52 -8.34 -17.47
CA SER A 399 10.51 -7.95 -16.46
C SER A 399 11.10 -9.12 -15.71
N ARG A 400 12.40 -9.03 -15.41
CA ARG A 400 13.06 -9.88 -14.44
C ARG A 400 13.14 -9.13 -13.12
N ASN A 401 12.57 -9.72 -12.07
CA ASN A 401 12.50 -9.15 -10.73
C ASN A 401 13.20 -10.05 -9.72
N PHE A 402 13.35 -9.56 -8.49
CA PHE A 402 14.14 -10.23 -7.49
C PHE A 402 13.68 -9.82 -6.07
N ARG A 403 13.83 -10.76 -5.12
CA ARG A 403 13.63 -10.51 -3.69
C ARG A 403 14.80 -11.11 -2.91
N ILE A 404 15.41 -10.31 -2.04
CA ILE A 404 16.41 -10.78 -1.08
C ILE A 404 15.71 -11.38 0.14
N PRO A 405 16.26 -12.43 0.77
CA PRO A 405 15.78 -12.91 2.06
C PRO A 405 15.85 -11.81 3.12
N SER A 406 14.81 -11.71 3.93
CA SER A 406 14.76 -10.78 5.06
C SER A 406 15.67 -11.26 6.20
N PHE A 407 15.92 -10.40 7.18
CA PHE A 407 16.69 -10.83 8.35
C PHE A 407 15.94 -11.91 9.15
N ASN A 408 14.61 -11.85 9.21
CA ASN A 408 13.78 -12.88 9.81
C ASN A 408 13.91 -14.22 9.07
N ASP A 409 13.89 -14.20 7.73
CA ASP A 409 14.08 -15.41 6.93
C ASP A 409 15.43 -16.08 7.19
N LEU A 410 16.49 -15.29 7.39
CA LEU A 410 17.85 -15.80 7.58
C LEU A 410 18.16 -16.23 9.02
N TYR A 411 17.73 -15.45 10.01
CA TYR A 411 18.32 -15.50 11.35
C TYR A 411 17.30 -15.75 12.48
N TRP A 412 16.02 -15.97 12.20
CA TRP A 412 15.04 -16.28 13.26
C TRP A 412 15.40 -17.58 13.97
N LYS A 413 15.48 -17.57 15.31
CA LYS A 413 16.07 -18.66 16.13
C LYS A 413 15.45 -20.04 15.90
N GLN A 414 14.13 -20.13 15.65
CA GLN A 414 13.40 -21.39 15.57
C GLN A 414 13.02 -21.79 14.14
N GLY A 415 13.68 -21.30 13.11
CA GLY A 415 13.27 -21.68 11.76
C GLY A 415 13.88 -20.84 10.65
N GLY A 416 14.72 -19.88 10.99
CA GLY A 416 15.53 -19.14 10.01
C GLY A 416 16.54 -20.04 9.30
N ASN A 417 16.93 -19.66 8.08
CA ASN A 417 17.82 -20.45 7.25
C ASN A 417 18.83 -19.55 6.53
N THR A 418 20.07 -19.57 6.98
CA THR A 418 21.18 -18.77 6.39
C THR A 418 21.61 -19.24 5.00
N ASN A 419 21.17 -20.44 4.56
CA ASN A 419 21.46 -20.97 3.23
C ASN A 419 20.43 -20.56 2.17
N LEU A 420 19.47 -19.68 2.52
CA LEU A 420 18.50 -19.18 1.55
C LEU A 420 19.19 -18.40 0.44
N VAL A 421 18.78 -18.71 -0.79
CA VAL A 421 19.15 -17.93 -1.97
C VAL A 421 18.03 -16.95 -2.33
N PRO A 422 18.37 -15.80 -2.96
CA PRO A 422 17.36 -14.83 -3.41
C PRO A 422 16.35 -15.45 -4.39
N GLU A 423 15.12 -14.99 -4.31
CA GLU A 423 14.11 -15.32 -5.31
C GLU A 423 14.33 -14.50 -6.57
N THR A 424 14.02 -15.09 -7.72
CA THR A 424 13.99 -14.37 -8.99
C THR A 424 12.69 -14.67 -9.72
N SER A 425 12.15 -13.70 -10.43
CA SER A 425 10.96 -13.93 -11.26
C SER A 425 11.16 -13.38 -12.68
N LEU A 426 10.53 -14.05 -13.64
CA LEU A 426 10.28 -13.53 -14.97
C LEU A 426 8.77 -13.30 -15.10
N ASN A 427 8.38 -12.05 -15.30
CA ASN A 427 6.98 -11.65 -15.44
C ASN A 427 6.72 -11.22 -16.88
N VAL A 428 5.57 -11.63 -17.41
CA VAL A 428 5.02 -11.18 -18.69
C VAL A 428 3.59 -10.73 -18.44
N ASP A 429 3.30 -9.49 -18.79
CA ASP A 429 1.99 -8.86 -18.65
C ASP A 429 1.56 -8.26 -19.97
N MET A 430 0.27 -8.35 -20.30
CA MET A 430 -0.33 -7.59 -21.38
C MET A 430 -1.50 -6.79 -20.83
N ASP A 431 -1.72 -5.59 -21.36
CA ASP A 431 -2.88 -4.76 -21.04
C ASP A 431 -3.63 -4.45 -22.35
N HIS A 432 -4.91 -4.74 -22.37
CA HIS A 432 -5.82 -4.36 -23.45
C HIS A 432 -6.86 -3.41 -22.88
N GLU A 433 -6.89 -2.18 -23.37
CA GLU A 433 -7.83 -1.16 -22.92
C GLU A 433 -8.77 -0.76 -24.06
N PHE A 434 -10.07 -0.89 -23.80
CA PHE A 434 -11.16 -0.51 -24.71
C PHE A 434 -11.91 0.68 -24.11
N ARG A 435 -12.14 1.72 -24.93
CA ARG A 435 -12.86 2.95 -24.53
C ARG A 435 -14.03 3.22 -25.48
N PHE A 436 -15.23 3.18 -24.94
CA PHE A 436 -16.46 3.46 -25.67
C PHE A 436 -17.23 4.59 -24.95
N GLY A 437 -16.93 5.83 -25.31
CA GLY A 437 -17.47 7.00 -24.63
C GLY A 437 -17.11 7.01 -23.14
N SER A 438 -18.10 6.92 -22.27
CA SER A 438 -17.92 6.88 -20.82
C SER A 438 -17.52 5.50 -20.27
N LEU A 439 -17.56 4.46 -21.07
CA LEU A 439 -17.20 3.09 -20.68
C LEU A 439 -15.75 2.79 -21.01
N LYS A 440 -15.01 2.30 -20.01
CA LYS A 440 -13.66 1.77 -20.16
C LYS A 440 -13.61 0.33 -19.64
N LEU A 441 -13.15 -0.59 -20.49
CA LEU A 441 -12.84 -1.97 -20.15
C LEU A 441 -11.34 -2.18 -20.28
N THR A 442 -10.73 -2.81 -19.27
CA THR A 442 -9.32 -3.23 -19.32
C THR A 442 -9.23 -4.73 -19.03
N LEU A 443 -8.46 -5.44 -19.86
CA LEU A 443 -8.15 -6.86 -19.70
C LEU A 443 -6.64 -7.01 -19.62
N SER A 444 -6.15 -7.65 -18.55
CA SER A 444 -4.72 -7.78 -18.25
C SER A 444 -4.37 -9.25 -17.96
N PRO A 445 -4.16 -10.09 -19.01
CA PRO A 445 -3.58 -11.42 -18.81
C PRO A 445 -2.14 -11.31 -18.35
N TYR A 446 -1.70 -12.24 -17.46
CA TYR A 446 -0.36 -12.26 -16.94
C TYR A 446 0.18 -13.67 -16.75
N PHE A 447 1.51 -13.77 -16.78
CA PHE A 447 2.26 -14.96 -16.41
C PHE A 447 3.50 -14.56 -15.61
N MET A 448 3.75 -15.25 -14.50
CA MET A 448 4.93 -15.08 -13.65
C MET A 448 5.55 -16.43 -13.36
N HIS A 449 6.86 -16.53 -13.59
CA HIS A 449 7.68 -17.67 -13.27
C HIS A 449 8.65 -17.29 -12.16
N ILE A 450 8.45 -17.82 -10.95
CA ILE A 450 9.23 -17.49 -9.76
C ILE A 450 10.10 -18.68 -9.37
N LYS A 451 11.42 -18.49 -9.30
CA LYS A 451 12.41 -19.49 -8.85
C LYS A 451 12.84 -19.19 -7.41
N ASN A 452 13.17 -20.26 -6.69
CA ASN A 452 13.64 -20.19 -5.31
C ASN A 452 12.65 -19.45 -4.38
N TYR A 453 11.36 -19.69 -4.57
CA TYR A 453 10.30 -19.04 -3.81
C TYR A 453 10.48 -19.28 -2.31
N ILE A 454 10.60 -18.23 -1.51
CA ILE A 454 10.82 -18.32 -0.06
C ILE A 454 9.47 -18.49 0.63
N SER A 455 9.31 -19.61 1.32
CA SER A 455 8.09 -19.97 2.05
C SER A 455 8.39 -20.38 3.47
N TRP A 456 7.61 -19.88 4.42
CA TRP A 456 7.52 -20.42 5.77
C TRP A 456 6.53 -21.60 5.75
N LEU A 457 6.97 -22.77 6.17
CA LEU A 457 6.19 -24.00 6.16
C LEU A 457 6.23 -24.67 7.55
N PRO A 458 5.14 -25.33 7.97
CA PRO A 458 5.14 -26.10 9.20
C PRO A 458 6.10 -27.28 9.08
N THR A 459 6.87 -27.54 10.12
CA THR A 459 7.73 -28.72 10.22
C THR A 459 7.03 -29.86 10.99
N PRO A 460 7.47 -31.10 10.84
CA PRO A 460 6.97 -32.22 11.67
C PRO A 460 7.22 -32.02 13.17
N TYR A 461 8.10 -31.11 13.54
CA TYR A 461 8.46 -30.83 14.94
C TYR A 461 7.59 -29.74 15.59
N GLY A 462 6.51 -29.28 14.93
CA GLY A 462 5.55 -28.34 15.47
C GLY A 462 5.96 -26.85 15.44
N TYR A 463 7.04 -26.51 14.73
CA TYR A 463 7.42 -25.10 14.48
C TYR A 463 7.46 -24.80 12.98
N TRP A 464 7.44 -23.53 12.63
CA TRP A 464 7.56 -23.06 11.25
C TRP A 464 9.02 -22.80 10.89
N ALA A 465 9.45 -23.27 9.72
CA ALA A 465 10.77 -23.02 9.17
C ALA A 465 10.68 -22.50 7.73
N VAL A 466 11.72 -21.81 7.30
CA VAL A 466 11.77 -21.18 5.99
C VAL A 466 12.62 -21.98 5.01
N PHE A 467 12.09 -22.13 3.79
CA PHE A 467 12.74 -22.88 2.72
C PHE A 467 12.63 -22.15 1.39
N ASN A 468 13.57 -22.41 0.47
CA ASN A 468 13.36 -22.09 -0.94
C ASN A 468 12.55 -23.23 -1.59
N THR A 469 11.35 -22.93 -2.05
CA THR A 469 10.58 -23.79 -2.96
C THR A 469 11.17 -23.61 -4.37
N TYR A 470 11.41 -24.72 -5.06
CA TYR A 470 12.12 -24.71 -6.34
C TYR A 470 11.51 -23.75 -7.36
N ARG A 471 10.16 -23.82 -7.53
CA ARG A 471 9.46 -23.01 -8.54
C ARG A 471 7.99 -22.85 -8.23
N VAL A 472 7.50 -21.63 -8.44
CA VAL A 472 6.07 -21.29 -8.46
C VAL A 472 5.74 -20.60 -9.78
N ASP A 473 4.74 -21.12 -10.50
CA ASP A 473 4.18 -20.47 -11.68
C ASP A 473 2.84 -19.84 -11.33
N SER A 474 2.70 -18.53 -11.54
CA SER A 474 1.43 -17.82 -11.35
C SER A 474 0.95 -17.24 -12.68
N TYR A 475 -0.33 -17.49 -13.00
CA TYR A 475 -0.95 -16.99 -14.23
C TYR A 475 -2.43 -16.70 -14.01
N GLY A 476 -2.96 -15.81 -14.82
CA GLY A 476 -4.34 -15.41 -14.70
C GLY A 476 -4.74 -14.23 -15.56
N LEU A 477 -5.89 -13.68 -15.21
CA LEU A 477 -6.49 -12.53 -15.88
C LEU A 477 -7.01 -11.56 -14.82
N GLU A 478 -6.60 -10.31 -14.91
CA GLU A 478 -7.24 -9.19 -14.21
C GLU A 478 -8.11 -8.43 -15.22
N SER A 479 -9.38 -8.21 -14.90
CA SER A 479 -10.26 -7.37 -15.69
C SER A 479 -10.80 -6.22 -14.85
N GLN A 480 -11.03 -5.07 -15.49
CA GLN A 480 -11.60 -3.90 -14.84
C GLN A 480 -12.55 -3.20 -15.80
N VAL A 481 -13.74 -2.86 -15.28
CA VAL A 481 -14.73 -2.02 -15.98
C VAL A 481 -14.87 -0.73 -15.18
N THR A 482 -14.84 0.40 -15.89
CA THR A 482 -15.16 1.71 -15.32
C THR A 482 -16.15 2.41 -16.23
N TYR A 483 -17.22 2.91 -15.66
CA TYR A 483 -18.17 3.78 -16.32
C TYR A 483 -18.37 5.03 -15.47
N GLU A 484 -18.21 6.20 -16.07
CA GLU A 484 -18.41 7.47 -15.37
C GLU A 484 -19.13 8.44 -16.29
N LYS A 485 -20.30 8.91 -15.85
CA LYS A 485 -21.12 9.84 -16.61
C LYS A 485 -21.80 10.85 -15.70
N GLN A 486 -21.75 12.11 -16.10
CA GLN A 486 -22.48 13.22 -15.52
C GLN A 486 -23.65 13.59 -16.46
N PHE A 487 -24.84 13.73 -15.92
CA PHE A 487 -26.03 14.19 -16.64
C PHE A 487 -26.83 15.16 -15.77
N GLY A 488 -26.67 16.46 -16.06
CA GLY A 488 -27.22 17.52 -15.23
C GLY A 488 -26.67 17.46 -13.79
N LYS A 489 -27.57 17.41 -12.80
CA LYS A 489 -27.19 17.25 -11.38
C LYS A 489 -26.88 15.81 -10.98
N HIS A 490 -27.08 14.83 -11.86
CA HIS A 490 -26.85 13.43 -11.59
C HIS A 490 -25.45 13.00 -12.03
N GLY A 491 -24.74 12.31 -11.18
CA GLY A 491 -23.46 11.65 -11.51
C GLY A 491 -23.54 10.17 -11.18
N LEU A 492 -23.13 9.32 -12.12
CA LEU A 492 -23.03 7.88 -11.92
C LEU A 492 -21.61 7.42 -12.21
N LYS A 493 -21.02 6.70 -11.24
CA LYS A 493 -19.72 6.05 -11.41
C LYS A 493 -19.87 4.57 -11.03
N LEU A 494 -19.48 3.69 -11.96
CA LEU A 494 -19.43 2.25 -11.76
C LEU A 494 -17.98 1.80 -11.92
N ASN A 495 -17.47 1.04 -10.96
CA ASN A 495 -16.19 0.38 -11.04
C ASN A 495 -16.39 -1.09 -10.71
N GLY A 496 -15.98 -1.99 -11.62
CA GLY A 496 -15.96 -3.42 -11.40
C GLY A 496 -14.56 -3.98 -11.65
N GLY A 497 -14.17 -4.97 -10.87
CA GLY A 497 -12.92 -5.69 -11.04
C GLY A 497 -13.15 -7.18 -10.87
N TYR A 498 -12.51 -8.00 -11.72
CA TYR A 498 -12.48 -9.45 -11.57
C TYR A 498 -11.06 -9.96 -11.77
N THR A 499 -10.65 -10.86 -10.92
CA THR A 499 -9.34 -11.51 -10.96
C THR A 499 -9.53 -13.02 -10.95
N TYR A 500 -8.96 -13.68 -11.95
CA TYR A 500 -8.70 -15.11 -11.97
C TYR A 500 -7.21 -15.33 -11.73
N ALA A 501 -6.84 -16.12 -10.71
CA ALA A 501 -5.45 -16.34 -10.33
C ALA A 501 -5.17 -17.82 -10.03
N ARG A 502 -4.24 -18.41 -10.77
CA ARG A 502 -3.65 -19.71 -10.47
C ARG A 502 -2.19 -19.49 -10.10
N SER A 503 -1.80 -19.94 -8.91
CA SER A 503 -0.42 -19.89 -8.43
C SER A 503 -0.02 -21.28 -7.99
N ILE A 504 0.79 -21.96 -8.79
CA ILE A 504 1.04 -23.40 -8.69
C ILE A 504 2.47 -23.65 -8.22
N ASN A 505 2.61 -24.35 -7.10
CA ASN A 505 3.89 -24.94 -6.69
C ASN A 505 4.22 -26.11 -7.64
N LYS A 506 5.29 -25.97 -8.45
CA LYS A 506 5.65 -26.93 -9.49
C LYS A 506 6.31 -28.21 -8.97
N GLN A 507 6.58 -28.32 -7.67
CA GLN A 507 7.01 -29.58 -7.05
C GLN A 507 5.82 -30.49 -6.70
N THR A 508 4.69 -29.89 -6.35
CA THR A 508 3.50 -30.62 -5.89
C THR A 508 2.32 -30.52 -6.86
N ASP A 509 2.41 -29.64 -7.88
CA ASP A 509 1.33 -29.24 -8.79
C ASP A 509 0.06 -28.75 -8.07
N LYS A 510 0.22 -28.23 -6.85
CA LYS A 510 -0.85 -27.70 -6.01
C LYS A 510 -0.88 -26.18 -6.00
N GLN A 511 -2.09 -25.62 -5.80
CA GLN A 511 -2.30 -24.18 -5.60
C GLN A 511 -1.57 -23.72 -4.33
N MET A 512 -0.94 -22.55 -4.41
CA MET A 512 -0.37 -21.90 -3.23
C MET A 512 -1.48 -21.56 -2.23
N VAL A 513 -1.16 -21.73 -0.94
CA VAL A 513 -2.11 -21.48 0.15
C VAL A 513 -2.51 -20.01 0.23
N TYR A 514 -3.74 -19.74 0.66
CA TYR A 514 -4.32 -18.41 0.78
C TYR A 514 -4.29 -17.58 -0.52
N VAL A 515 -4.50 -18.26 -1.64
CA VAL A 515 -4.68 -17.63 -2.96
C VAL A 515 -6.07 -18.01 -3.49
N PRO A 516 -7.07 -17.11 -3.43
CA PRO A 516 -8.37 -17.37 -4.03
C PRO A 516 -8.23 -17.47 -5.55
N ILE A 517 -8.87 -18.47 -6.14
CA ILE A 517 -8.87 -18.65 -7.60
C ILE A 517 -9.66 -17.52 -8.28
N HIS A 518 -10.72 -17.05 -7.64
CA HIS A 518 -11.61 -16.02 -8.13
C HIS A 518 -11.79 -14.92 -7.10
N LYS A 519 -11.64 -13.68 -7.51
CA LYS A 519 -12.00 -12.50 -6.72
C LYS A 519 -12.77 -11.54 -7.61
N ALA A 520 -13.85 -10.95 -7.09
CA ALA A 520 -14.57 -9.88 -7.77
C ALA A 520 -14.87 -8.73 -6.81
N VAL A 521 -14.83 -7.51 -7.32
CA VAL A 521 -15.24 -6.29 -6.62
C VAL A 521 -16.16 -5.48 -7.53
N ALA A 522 -17.16 -4.84 -6.95
CA ALA A 522 -18.04 -3.94 -7.66
C ALA A 522 -18.36 -2.73 -6.78
N ASN A 523 -18.28 -1.54 -7.35
CA ASN A 523 -18.55 -0.28 -6.67
C ASN A 523 -19.48 0.54 -7.54
N ILE A 524 -20.59 0.98 -6.99
CA ILE A 524 -21.59 1.85 -7.60
C ILE A 524 -21.66 3.12 -6.76
N ASP A 525 -21.40 4.26 -7.36
CA ASP A 525 -21.54 5.57 -6.76
C ASP A 525 -22.56 6.38 -7.55
N TYR A 526 -23.58 6.85 -6.87
CA TYR A 526 -24.56 7.76 -7.42
C TYR A 526 -24.57 9.08 -6.65
N ARG A 527 -24.49 10.18 -7.37
CA ARG A 527 -24.55 11.53 -6.82
C ARG A 527 -25.73 12.28 -7.41
N TYR A 528 -26.49 12.94 -6.56
CA TYR A 528 -27.49 13.90 -6.95
C TYR A 528 -27.34 15.17 -6.11
N ASP A 529 -26.88 16.25 -6.74
CA ASP A 529 -26.61 17.54 -6.11
C ASP A 529 -25.67 17.39 -4.90
N PHE A 530 -26.19 17.62 -3.67
CA PHE A 530 -25.44 17.47 -2.41
C PHE A 530 -25.44 16.03 -1.87
N LEU A 531 -26.32 15.16 -2.34
CA LEU A 531 -26.48 13.78 -1.86
C LEU A 531 -25.61 12.82 -2.66
N ARG A 532 -25.00 11.89 -1.96
CA ARG A 532 -24.27 10.76 -2.53
C ARG A 532 -24.69 9.46 -1.87
N VAL A 533 -24.92 8.43 -2.68
CA VAL A 533 -25.18 7.05 -2.24
C VAL A 533 -24.16 6.14 -2.91
N TYR A 534 -23.64 5.16 -2.16
CA TYR A 534 -22.77 4.14 -2.75
C TYR A 534 -23.14 2.74 -2.28
N VAL A 535 -22.78 1.76 -3.10
CA VAL A 535 -22.84 0.33 -2.79
C VAL A 535 -21.52 -0.30 -3.23
N GLN A 536 -20.94 -1.16 -2.39
CA GLN A 536 -19.70 -1.89 -2.67
C GLN A 536 -19.93 -3.38 -2.43
N GLY A 537 -19.59 -4.21 -3.43
CA GLY A 537 -19.63 -5.67 -3.33
C GLY A 537 -18.24 -6.27 -3.42
N LEU A 538 -17.99 -7.31 -2.63
CA LEU A 538 -16.79 -8.14 -2.65
C LEU A 538 -17.19 -9.60 -2.71
N PHE A 539 -16.67 -10.32 -3.69
CA PHE A 539 -16.73 -11.78 -3.78
C PHE A 539 -15.32 -12.36 -3.73
N ASN A 540 -15.11 -13.37 -2.91
CA ASN A 540 -13.93 -14.25 -2.96
C ASN A 540 -14.39 -15.68 -3.12
N GLY A 541 -13.74 -16.41 -4.04
CA GLY A 541 -13.96 -17.83 -4.27
C GLY A 541 -13.25 -18.72 -3.24
N LEU A 542 -13.38 -20.02 -3.42
CA LEU A 542 -12.72 -21.03 -2.59
C LEU A 542 -11.22 -20.73 -2.45
N THR A 543 -10.71 -20.82 -1.21
CA THR A 543 -9.32 -20.48 -0.90
C THR A 543 -8.71 -21.61 -0.05
N TYR A 544 -7.76 -22.35 -0.62
CA TYR A 544 -7.07 -23.42 0.10
C TYR A 544 -6.15 -22.86 1.19
N THR A 545 -6.15 -23.50 2.34
CA THR A 545 -5.34 -23.12 3.50
C THR A 545 -4.21 -24.10 3.78
N THR A 546 -4.28 -25.29 3.15
CA THR A 546 -3.30 -26.37 3.26
C THR A 546 -2.64 -26.65 1.92
N THR A 547 -1.40 -27.17 1.93
CA THR A 547 -0.59 -27.43 0.73
C THR A 547 -1.05 -28.63 -0.08
N ASP A 548 -1.95 -29.44 0.45
CA ASP A 548 -2.54 -30.63 -0.18
C ASP A 548 -3.90 -30.36 -0.85
N GLU A 549 -4.37 -29.10 -0.85
CA GLU A 549 -5.66 -28.65 -1.41
C GLU A 549 -6.87 -29.36 -0.78
N LYS A 550 -6.82 -29.66 0.51
CA LYS A 550 -7.97 -30.21 1.22
C LYS A 550 -9.14 -29.22 1.24
N LYS A 551 -10.25 -29.61 0.62
CA LYS A 551 -11.47 -28.77 0.60
C LYS A 551 -12.10 -28.62 1.98
N ALA A 552 -11.97 -29.63 2.85
CA ALA A 552 -12.52 -29.57 4.21
C ALA A 552 -11.86 -28.49 5.08
N ASP A 553 -10.61 -28.15 4.79
CA ASP A 553 -9.84 -27.12 5.51
C ASP A 553 -9.80 -25.79 4.75
N ALA A 554 -10.43 -25.69 3.57
CA ALA A 554 -10.45 -24.49 2.76
C ALA A 554 -11.41 -23.44 3.34
N LEU A 555 -11.14 -22.16 3.06
CA LEU A 555 -12.09 -21.10 3.31
C LEU A 555 -13.20 -21.13 2.25
N ASP A 556 -14.44 -21.12 2.69
CA ASP A 556 -15.61 -21.11 1.83
C ASP A 556 -15.69 -19.83 0.99
N PRO A 557 -16.27 -19.90 -0.22
CA PRO A 557 -16.59 -18.73 -0.99
C PRO A 557 -17.55 -17.81 -0.22
N TYR A 558 -17.33 -16.50 -0.32
CA TYR A 558 -18.20 -15.52 0.34
C TYR A 558 -18.47 -14.29 -0.51
N PHE A 559 -19.60 -13.65 -0.21
CA PHE A 559 -19.99 -12.36 -0.78
C PHE A 559 -20.35 -11.39 0.35
N VAL A 560 -19.75 -10.19 0.31
CA VAL A 560 -19.99 -9.11 1.28
C VAL A 560 -20.46 -7.88 0.54
N LEU A 561 -21.51 -7.23 1.06
CA LEU A 561 -22.06 -6.00 0.53
C LEU A 561 -21.97 -4.89 1.57
N ASN A 562 -21.41 -3.74 1.18
CA ASN A 562 -21.40 -2.51 1.99
C ASN A 562 -22.20 -1.42 1.26
N ALA A 563 -22.82 -0.51 2.02
CA ALA A 563 -23.46 0.67 1.45
C ALA A 563 -23.32 1.87 2.38
N GLY A 564 -23.51 3.05 1.82
CA GLY A 564 -23.56 4.28 2.60
C GLY A 564 -24.21 5.42 1.85
N VAL A 565 -24.59 6.42 2.63
CA VAL A 565 -25.18 7.66 2.15
C VAL A 565 -24.49 8.84 2.82
N SER A 566 -24.29 9.92 2.08
CA SER A 566 -23.72 11.16 2.64
C SER A 566 -24.31 12.38 1.98
N GLY A 567 -24.45 13.46 2.75
CA GLY A 567 -24.81 14.78 2.27
C GLY A 567 -23.68 15.77 2.46
N THR A 568 -23.38 16.58 1.44
CA THR A 568 -22.34 17.62 1.51
C THR A 568 -22.94 19.00 1.29
N LEU A 569 -22.91 19.85 2.30
CA LEU A 569 -23.40 21.22 2.25
C LEU A 569 -22.25 22.20 1.96
N ASN A 570 -22.50 23.16 1.07
CA ASN A 570 -21.57 24.23 0.70
C ASN A 570 -20.16 23.74 0.31
N LYS A 571 -20.02 22.49 -0.16
CA LYS A 571 -18.75 21.79 -0.43
C LYS A 571 -17.80 21.68 0.78
N LYS A 572 -18.27 22.08 1.98
CA LYS A 572 -17.47 22.15 3.21
C LYS A 572 -17.85 21.11 4.24
N TYR A 573 -19.15 20.90 4.48
CA TYR A 573 -19.65 20.07 5.58
C TYR A 573 -20.25 18.79 5.01
N THR A 574 -19.71 17.65 5.37
CA THR A 574 -20.25 16.35 4.97
C THR A 574 -20.68 15.58 6.21
N LEU A 575 -21.89 15.02 6.18
CA LEU A 575 -22.35 14.03 7.14
C LEU A 575 -22.70 12.76 6.39
N GLY A 576 -22.32 11.59 6.92
CA GLY A 576 -22.58 10.32 6.26
C GLY A 576 -22.83 9.17 7.23
N LEU A 577 -23.55 8.18 6.71
CA LEU A 577 -23.87 6.92 7.38
C LEU A 577 -23.34 5.77 6.52
N LYS A 578 -22.82 4.73 7.15
CA LYS A 578 -22.34 3.51 6.48
C LYS A 578 -22.90 2.27 7.16
N VAL A 579 -23.16 1.26 6.36
CA VAL A 579 -23.48 -0.10 6.81
C VAL A 579 -22.51 -1.03 6.10
N ASN A 580 -21.67 -1.71 6.86
CA ASN A 580 -20.75 -2.70 6.35
C ASN A 580 -21.33 -4.10 6.54
N ASN A 581 -21.03 -5.00 5.59
CA ASN A 581 -21.54 -6.37 5.58
C ASN A 581 -23.08 -6.43 5.75
N ILE A 582 -23.82 -5.75 4.88
CA ILE A 582 -25.30 -5.71 4.90
C ILE A 582 -25.89 -7.12 4.78
N THR A 583 -25.23 -7.99 4.03
CA THR A 583 -25.61 -9.39 3.83
C THR A 583 -25.49 -10.23 5.09
N ASP A 584 -24.89 -9.69 6.14
CA ASP A 584 -24.59 -10.36 7.41
C ASP A 584 -23.82 -11.69 7.24
N THR A 585 -22.99 -11.72 6.20
CA THR A 585 -22.20 -12.90 5.80
C THR A 585 -21.13 -13.22 6.84
N VAL A 586 -21.05 -14.49 7.24
CA VAL A 586 -19.91 -15.02 8.00
C VAL A 586 -18.79 -15.34 7.02
N TYR A 587 -17.61 -14.75 7.22
CA TYR A 587 -16.46 -15.00 6.35
C TYR A 587 -15.13 -14.87 7.09
N GLU A 588 -14.13 -15.52 6.55
CA GLU A 588 -12.74 -15.50 7.03
C GLU A 588 -11.80 -15.18 5.87
N THR A 589 -10.67 -14.53 6.16
CA THR A 589 -9.56 -14.34 5.21
C THR A 589 -8.32 -15.14 5.61
N VAL A 590 -8.30 -15.59 6.86
CA VAL A 590 -7.37 -16.55 7.45
C VAL A 590 -8.20 -17.47 8.33
N SER A 591 -7.93 -18.77 8.28
CA SER A 591 -8.66 -19.80 9.06
C SER A 591 -8.69 -19.45 10.54
N TYR A 592 -9.84 -19.65 11.16
CA TYR A 592 -10.11 -19.37 12.56
C TYR A 592 -10.18 -17.88 12.95
N TYR A 593 -10.07 -16.95 11.99
CA TYR A 593 -10.19 -15.52 12.23
C TYR A 593 -11.42 -14.94 11.51
N PRO A 594 -12.65 -15.19 12.02
CA PRO A 594 -13.85 -14.67 11.41
C PRO A 594 -13.84 -13.14 11.45
N MET A 595 -14.30 -12.54 10.35
CA MET A 595 -14.42 -11.10 10.21
C MET A 595 -15.75 -10.60 10.79
N PRO A 596 -15.88 -9.32 11.16
CA PRO A 596 -17.11 -8.78 11.71
C PRO A 596 -18.30 -8.97 10.78
N LYS A 597 -19.45 -9.33 11.36
CA LYS A 597 -20.76 -9.33 10.71
C LYS A 597 -21.22 -7.90 10.46
N ARG A 598 -22.51 -7.69 10.21
CA ARG A 598 -23.09 -6.36 9.94
C ARG A 598 -22.71 -5.36 11.02
N ASN A 599 -22.23 -4.21 10.58
CA ASN A 599 -21.83 -3.14 11.49
C ASN A 599 -22.08 -1.77 10.86
N TYR A 600 -22.14 -0.74 11.69
CA TYR A 600 -22.64 0.58 11.33
C TYR A 600 -21.61 1.64 11.70
N SER A 601 -21.60 2.75 10.96
CA SER A 601 -20.87 3.94 11.36
C SER A 601 -21.55 5.24 10.89
N ILE A 602 -21.29 6.31 11.63
CA ILE A 602 -21.60 7.68 11.30
C ILE A 602 -20.32 8.48 11.23
N TYR A 603 -20.18 9.35 10.24
CA TYR A 603 -19.01 10.21 10.10
C TYR A 603 -19.37 11.63 9.70
N ALA A 604 -18.51 12.56 10.09
CA ALA A 604 -18.57 13.96 9.67
C ALA A 604 -17.21 14.41 9.10
N THR A 605 -17.25 15.30 8.11
CA THR A 605 -16.07 15.98 7.57
C THR A 605 -16.31 17.46 7.47
N ILE A 606 -15.30 18.26 7.82
CA ILE A 606 -15.27 19.72 7.63
C ILE A 606 -14.05 20.06 6.80
N ASN A 607 -14.23 20.76 5.67
CA ASN A 607 -13.15 21.29 4.83
C ASN A 607 -13.17 22.83 4.85
N PHE A 608 -12.04 23.48 4.94
CA PHE A 608 -11.93 24.95 5.02
C PHE A 608 -10.66 25.48 4.35
#